data_5d3c2cb8699200ad00e9a059b340c8b5
#
_entry.id   5d3c2cb8699200ad00e9a059b340c8b5
#
_cell.length_a   1.000
_cell.length_b   1.000
_cell.length_c   1.000
_cell.angle_alpha   90.00
_cell.angle_beta   90.00
_cell.angle_gamma   90.00
#
_symmetry.space_group_name_H-M   'P 1'
#
loop_
_entity.id
_entity.type
_entity.pdbx_description
1 polymer ?
#
loop_
_entity_poly.entity_id
_entity_poly.type
_entity_poly.pdbx_seq_one_letter_code
_entity_poly.pdbx_strand_id
1 'polypeptide(L)'
;HLMGVQIEKAKTVEDLKHASKALNALIRALNAKGVKIRFMMELLAALNGRLVAKLFETTMPKHVLDNTALTVLGSEGRWEQIVKTDQDNALIIADGFDWDDHERTKLLDQFTADLISIGFPRCPGNIMVSNPDWSLTVSGWKQVMKSWTQDMSEETQMKMAISLDGHFVAGNKKLFEEMSLWAHENLRGNDIFLAHFAQPVMNFGVPLTLFGNVKTDAQG
;
A
#
# COMPACT_ATOMS: atom_id res chain seq x y z
N HIS A 1 -14.24 14.93 -9.60
CA HIS A 1 -13.38 16.03 -10.06
C HIS A 1 -13.03 17.00 -8.92
N LEU A 2 -13.99 17.52 -8.18
CA LEU A 2 -13.78 18.52 -7.11
C LEU A 2 -12.86 18.02 -5.98
N MET A 3 -13.04 16.78 -5.51
CA MET A 3 -12.21 16.17 -4.47
C MET A 3 -10.74 16.01 -4.91
N GLY A 4 -10.51 15.57 -6.15
CA GLY A 4 -9.15 15.46 -6.69
C GLY A 4 -8.44 16.82 -6.71
N VAL A 5 -9.13 17.87 -7.14
CA VAL A 5 -8.59 19.24 -7.13
C VAL A 5 -8.27 19.72 -5.71
N GLN A 6 -9.10 19.39 -4.72
CA GLN A 6 -8.87 19.74 -3.32
C GLN A 6 -7.60 19.07 -2.78
N ILE A 7 -7.40 17.79 -3.08
CA ILE A 7 -6.18 17.06 -2.69
C ILE A 7 -4.94 17.66 -3.37
N GLU A 8 -5.00 17.93 -4.66
CA GLU A 8 -3.87 18.51 -5.41
C GLU A 8 -3.45 19.90 -4.92
N LYS A 9 -4.41 20.72 -4.48
CA LYS A 9 -4.17 22.05 -3.93
C LYS A 9 -3.67 22.04 -2.49
N ALA A 10 -3.73 20.93 -1.78
CA ALA A 10 -3.27 20.81 -0.41
C ALA A 10 -1.77 21.12 -0.32
N LYS A 11 -1.38 21.93 0.66
CA LYS A 11 0.01 22.32 0.92
C LYS A 11 0.51 21.87 2.29
N THR A 12 -0.41 21.49 3.15
CA THR A 12 -0.13 21.10 4.55
C THR A 12 -0.80 19.78 4.89
N VAL A 13 -0.33 19.11 5.94
CA VAL A 13 -0.97 17.91 6.50
C VAL A 13 -2.41 18.21 6.92
N GLU A 14 -2.68 19.41 7.46
CA GLU A 14 -4.03 19.80 7.87
C GLU A 14 -4.99 19.95 6.67
N ASP A 15 -4.51 20.47 5.54
CA ASP A 15 -5.31 20.50 4.30
C ASP A 15 -5.69 19.10 3.86
N LEU A 16 -4.75 18.14 3.93
CA LEU A 16 -4.98 16.72 3.57
C LEU A 16 -5.94 16.04 4.55
N LYS A 17 -5.89 16.41 5.82
CA LYS A 17 -6.82 15.93 6.84
C LYS A 17 -8.25 16.41 6.57
N HIS A 18 -8.41 17.67 6.16
CA HIS A 18 -9.71 18.20 5.73
C HIS A 18 -10.21 17.49 4.47
N ALA A 19 -9.36 17.29 3.46
CA ALA A 19 -9.72 16.57 2.25
C ALA A 19 -10.15 15.12 2.55
N SER A 20 -9.43 14.44 3.45
CA SER A 20 -9.75 13.09 3.90
C SER A 20 -11.13 13.00 4.60
N LYS A 21 -11.44 13.94 5.48
CA LYS A 21 -12.76 14.02 6.14
C LYS A 21 -13.87 14.25 5.13
N ALA A 22 -13.65 15.16 4.16
CA ALA A 22 -14.60 15.43 3.09
C ALA A 22 -14.83 14.21 2.19
N LEU A 23 -13.77 13.44 1.87
CA LEU A 23 -13.88 12.18 1.14
C LEU A 23 -14.77 11.17 1.88
N ASN A 24 -14.55 10.98 3.17
CA ASN A 24 -15.35 10.06 3.97
C ASN A 24 -16.84 10.50 4.04
N ALA A 25 -17.10 11.80 4.09
CA ALA A 25 -18.45 12.34 4.05
C ALA A 25 -19.12 12.09 2.67
N LEU A 26 -18.36 12.27 1.59
CA LEU A 26 -18.83 11.98 0.23
C LEU A 26 -19.21 10.50 0.06
N ILE A 27 -18.37 9.58 0.51
CA ILE A 27 -18.66 8.14 0.42
C ILE A 27 -19.92 7.78 1.20
N ARG A 28 -20.09 8.30 2.42
CA ARG A 28 -21.34 8.11 3.19
C ARG A 28 -22.56 8.64 2.47
N ALA A 29 -22.47 9.82 1.85
CA ALA A 29 -23.56 10.41 1.10
C ALA A 29 -23.93 9.60 -0.16
N LEU A 30 -22.92 9.08 -0.88
CA LEU A 30 -23.12 8.21 -2.05
C LEU A 30 -23.79 6.88 -1.65
N ASN A 31 -23.35 6.29 -0.53
CA ASN A 31 -23.94 5.08 0.01
C ASN A 31 -25.42 5.28 0.39
N ALA A 32 -25.73 6.38 1.08
CA ALA A 32 -27.11 6.74 1.44
C ALA A 32 -28.03 6.95 0.22
N LYS A 33 -27.47 7.33 -0.93
CA LYS A 33 -28.17 7.48 -2.20
C LYS A 33 -28.26 6.19 -3.02
N GLY A 34 -27.77 5.06 -2.50
CA GLY A 34 -27.82 3.77 -3.17
C GLY A 34 -26.87 3.64 -4.37
N VAL A 35 -25.79 4.41 -4.41
CA VAL A 35 -24.76 4.26 -5.43
C VAL A 35 -24.11 2.89 -5.30
N LYS A 36 -23.84 2.23 -6.46
CA LYS A 36 -23.25 0.89 -6.49
C LYS A 36 -21.93 0.85 -5.72
N ILE A 37 -21.77 -0.13 -4.85
CA ILE A 37 -20.61 -0.30 -3.97
C ILE A 37 -19.31 -0.35 -4.75
N ARG A 38 -19.26 -1.05 -5.88
CA ARG A 38 -18.08 -1.14 -6.74
C ARG A 38 -17.57 0.23 -7.18
N PHE A 39 -18.45 1.11 -7.61
CA PHE A 39 -18.07 2.48 -8.01
C PHE A 39 -17.50 3.28 -6.83
N MET A 40 -18.12 3.13 -5.64
CA MET A 40 -17.63 3.81 -4.43
C MET A 40 -16.23 3.30 -4.04
N MET A 41 -15.98 1.98 -4.16
CA MET A 41 -14.66 1.38 -3.90
C MET A 41 -13.59 1.92 -4.85
N GLU A 42 -13.87 1.92 -6.15
CA GLU A 42 -12.96 2.44 -7.17
C GLU A 42 -12.63 3.94 -6.93
N LEU A 43 -13.65 4.73 -6.61
CA LEU A 43 -13.49 6.15 -6.30
C LEU A 43 -12.65 6.37 -5.02
N LEU A 44 -12.97 5.63 -3.95
CA LEU A 44 -12.28 5.73 -2.67
C LEU A 44 -10.81 5.34 -2.81
N ALA A 45 -10.54 4.22 -3.47
CA ALA A 45 -9.18 3.75 -3.72
C ALA A 45 -8.35 4.77 -4.52
N ALA A 46 -8.91 5.31 -5.60
CA ALA A 46 -8.24 6.32 -6.41
C ALA A 46 -7.93 7.61 -5.63
N LEU A 47 -8.86 8.06 -4.77
CA LEU A 47 -8.67 9.28 -3.98
C LEU A 47 -7.77 9.06 -2.76
N ASN A 48 -7.81 7.88 -2.13
CA ASN A 48 -6.88 7.49 -1.07
C ASN A 48 -5.44 7.44 -1.61
N GLY A 49 -5.21 6.83 -2.77
CA GLY A 49 -3.90 6.82 -3.41
C GLY A 49 -3.36 8.24 -3.64
N ARG A 50 -4.22 9.18 -4.08
CA ARG A 50 -3.84 10.59 -4.23
C ARG A 50 -3.52 11.28 -2.91
N LEU A 51 -4.27 10.99 -1.82
CA LEU A 51 -3.98 11.51 -0.49
C LEU A 51 -2.61 11.06 0.00
N VAL A 52 -2.30 9.76 -0.13
CA VAL A 52 -1.00 9.19 0.27
C VAL A 52 0.13 9.79 -0.57
N ALA A 53 -0.05 9.86 -1.91
CA ALA A 53 0.94 10.47 -2.81
C ALA A 53 1.21 11.92 -2.43
N LYS A 54 0.17 12.72 -2.26
CA LYS A 54 0.29 14.14 -1.94
C LYS A 54 0.93 14.38 -0.57
N LEU A 55 0.62 13.54 0.42
CA LEU A 55 1.27 13.60 1.72
C LEU A 55 2.78 13.36 1.57
N PHE A 56 3.18 12.31 0.86
CA PHE A 56 4.59 12.00 0.64
C PHE A 56 5.32 13.12 -0.09
N GLU A 57 4.76 13.63 -1.19
CA GLU A 57 5.32 14.73 -1.98
C GLU A 57 5.44 16.03 -1.17
N THR A 58 4.51 16.29 -0.25
CA THR A 58 4.49 17.53 0.54
C THR A 58 5.45 17.47 1.75
N THR A 59 5.67 16.28 2.30
CA THR A 59 6.45 16.10 3.55
C THR A 59 7.89 15.66 3.29
N MET A 60 8.20 15.07 2.12
CA MET A 60 9.56 14.62 1.81
C MET A 60 10.37 15.70 1.09
N PRO A 61 11.65 15.89 1.47
CA PRO A 61 12.57 16.73 0.73
C PRO A 61 12.80 16.22 -0.70
N LYS A 62 13.17 17.13 -1.61
CA LYS A 62 13.39 16.77 -3.01
C LYS A 62 14.43 15.66 -3.21
N HIS A 63 15.53 15.68 -2.47
CA HIS A 63 16.56 14.62 -2.56
C HIS A 63 16.04 13.25 -2.18
N VAL A 64 15.07 13.16 -1.26
CA VAL A 64 14.39 11.91 -0.91
C VAL A 64 13.43 11.49 -2.00
N LEU A 65 12.59 12.42 -2.53
CA LEU A 65 11.67 12.12 -3.64
C LEU A 65 12.38 11.60 -4.89
N ASP A 66 13.55 12.18 -5.22
CA ASP A 66 14.33 11.79 -6.39
C ASP A 66 14.98 10.41 -6.25
N ASN A 67 15.22 9.95 -5.03
CA ASN A 67 15.95 8.72 -4.72
C ASN A 67 15.12 7.62 -4.03
N THR A 68 13.81 7.79 -3.94
CA THR A 68 12.92 6.79 -3.34
C THR A 68 11.63 6.63 -4.14
N ALA A 69 11.04 5.44 -4.07
CA ALA A 69 9.71 5.16 -4.58
C ALA A 69 8.81 4.61 -3.48
N LEU A 70 7.74 5.33 -3.17
CA LEU A 70 6.71 4.87 -2.24
C LEU A 70 5.75 3.93 -2.95
N THR A 71 5.46 2.78 -2.33
CA THR A 71 4.48 1.81 -2.79
C THR A 71 3.43 1.57 -1.71
N VAL A 72 2.18 1.38 -2.11
CA VAL A 72 1.12 0.85 -1.26
C VAL A 72 0.94 -0.63 -1.55
N LEU A 73 0.64 -1.41 -0.51
CA LEU A 73 0.68 -2.86 -0.52
C LEU A 73 -0.69 -3.46 -0.15
N GLY A 74 -0.81 -4.77 -0.25
CA GLY A 74 -1.96 -5.52 0.23
C GLY A 74 -3.28 -5.11 -0.42
N SER A 75 -4.33 -4.93 0.38
CA SER A 75 -5.67 -4.54 -0.11
C SER A 75 -5.70 -3.14 -0.71
N GLU A 76 -4.85 -2.23 -0.27
CA GLU A 76 -4.67 -0.93 -0.92
C GLU A 76 -4.10 -1.07 -2.33
N GLY A 77 -3.10 -1.91 -2.49
CA GLY A 77 -2.52 -2.21 -3.79
C GLY A 77 -3.54 -2.83 -4.77
N ARG A 78 -4.49 -3.63 -4.29
CA ARG A 78 -5.55 -4.26 -5.11
C ARG A 78 -6.79 -3.40 -5.32
N TRP A 79 -6.87 -2.20 -4.76
CA TRP A 79 -8.03 -1.31 -4.88
C TRP A 79 -9.35 -1.90 -4.36
N GLU A 80 -9.30 -2.73 -3.32
CA GLU A 80 -10.46 -3.49 -2.79
C GLU A 80 -11.13 -2.84 -1.57
N GLN A 81 -10.81 -1.58 -1.25
CA GLN A 81 -11.24 -0.95 0.01
C GLN A 81 -12.59 -0.23 -0.10
N ILE A 82 -13.46 -0.46 0.88
CA ILE A 82 -14.70 0.30 1.10
C ILE A 82 -14.53 1.38 2.18
N VAL A 83 -13.61 1.16 3.11
CA VAL A 83 -13.27 2.07 4.21
C VAL A 83 -11.76 2.21 4.26
N LYS A 84 -11.24 3.29 4.85
CA LYS A 84 -9.81 3.36 5.14
C LYS A 84 -9.43 2.20 6.03
N THR A 85 -8.67 1.28 5.46
CA THR A 85 -8.04 0.18 6.18
C THR A 85 -6.69 0.63 6.73
N ASP A 86 -6.02 -0.26 7.44
CA ASP A 86 -4.68 -0.04 7.94
C ASP A 86 -3.73 0.34 6.80
N GLN A 87 -2.76 1.21 7.09
CA GLN A 87 -1.75 1.55 6.12
C GLN A 87 -0.79 0.37 5.91
N ASP A 88 -0.69 -0.12 4.68
CA ASP A 88 0.33 -1.08 4.25
C ASP A 88 1.17 -0.42 3.16
N ASN A 89 2.42 -0.10 3.48
CA ASN A 89 3.29 0.60 2.55
C ASN A 89 4.76 0.19 2.68
N ALA A 90 5.51 0.40 1.61
CA ALA A 90 6.93 0.13 1.55
C ALA A 90 7.66 1.21 0.76
N LEU A 91 8.96 1.32 0.99
CA LEU A 91 9.84 2.25 0.31
C LEU A 91 10.94 1.50 -0.43
N ILE A 92 11.11 1.84 -1.70
CA ILE A 92 12.25 1.40 -2.49
C ILE A 92 13.24 2.56 -2.54
N ILE A 93 14.47 2.34 -2.11
CA ILE A 93 15.51 3.36 -2.02
C ILE A 93 16.54 3.08 -3.12
N ALA A 94 17.00 4.13 -3.82
CA ALA A 94 18.04 3.99 -4.83
C ALA A 94 19.34 3.44 -4.22
N ASP A 95 19.98 2.49 -4.91
CA ASP A 95 21.30 2.04 -4.52
C ASP A 95 22.30 3.20 -4.56
N GLY A 96 23.13 3.32 -3.52
CA GLY A 96 24.11 4.38 -3.41
C GLY A 96 23.58 5.75 -2.98
N PHE A 97 22.28 5.87 -2.68
CA PHE A 97 21.75 7.08 -2.06
C PHE A 97 22.27 7.19 -0.62
N ASP A 98 23.13 8.18 -0.40
CA ASP A 98 23.67 8.49 0.93
C ASP A 98 22.61 9.24 1.76
N TRP A 99 21.75 8.47 2.41
CA TRP A 99 20.70 9.01 3.24
C TRP A 99 21.07 8.86 4.72
N ASP A 100 21.25 9.97 5.40
CA ASP A 100 21.54 9.98 6.82
C ASP A 100 20.49 9.19 7.62
N ASP A 101 20.93 8.27 8.46
CA ASP A 101 20.04 7.36 9.20
C ASP A 101 19.10 8.09 10.15
N HIS A 102 19.57 9.18 10.76
CA HIS A 102 18.74 9.99 11.67
C HIS A 102 17.65 10.74 10.90
N GLU A 103 18.03 11.38 9.78
CA GLU A 103 17.06 12.04 8.88
C GLU A 103 16.05 11.04 8.36
N ARG A 104 16.50 9.88 7.88
CA ARG A 104 15.63 8.81 7.37
C ARG A 104 14.59 8.37 8.39
N THR A 105 15.04 8.00 9.58
CA THR A 105 14.15 7.56 10.65
C THR A 105 13.15 8.64 11.01
N LYS A 106 13.59 9.87 11.21
CA LYS A 106 12.72 11.00 11.54
C LYS A 106 11.65 11.24 10.48
N LEU A 107 12.03 11.27 9.20
CA LEU A 107 11.10 11.54 8.10
C LEU A 107 10.08 10.40 7.94
N LEU A 108 10.50 9.14 8.03
CA LEU A 108 9.61 7.99 7.84
C LEU A 108 8.66 7.78 9.03
N ASP A 109 9.13 8.03 10.25
CA ASP A 109 8.29 8.02 11.45
C ASP A 109 7.23 9.15 11.40
N GLN A 110 7.64 10.35 10.98
CA GLN A 110 6.73 11.48 10.82
C GLN A 110 5.68 11.21 9.73
N PHE A 111 6.10 10.66 8.57
CA PHE A 111 5.18 10.28 7.49
C PHE A 111 4.14 9.25 7.96
N THR A 112 4.57 8.23 8.72
CA THR A 112 3.68 7.24 9.31
C THR A 112 2.67 7.88 10.27
N ALA A 113 3.13 8.81 11.13
CA ALA A 113 2.26 9.54 12.05
C ALA A 113 1.27 10.46 11.31
N ASP A 114 1.72 11.12 10.24
CA ASP A 114 0.88 11.98 9.42
C ASP A 114 -0.20 11.17 8.68
N LEU A 115 0.11 9.97 8.17
CA LEU A 115 -0.87 9.04 7.61
C LEU A 115 -1.96 8.67 8.64
N ILE A 116 -1.56 8.39 9.88
CA ILE A 116 -2.52 8.13 10.97
C ILE A 116 -3.42 9.35 11.18
N SER A 117 -2.84 10.54 11.21
CA SER A 117 -3.57 11.81 11.45
C SER A 117 -4.62 12.11 10.37
N ILE A 118 -4.35 11.71 9.12
CA ILE A 118 -5.31 11.86 8.00
C ILE A 118 -6.25 10.67 7.85
N GLY A 119 -6.18 9.69 8.75
CA GLY A 119 -7.17 8.63 8.92
C GLY A 119 -6.78 7.26 8.36
N PHE A 120 -5.51 6.98 8.14
CA PHE A 120 -5.00 5.64 7.83
C PHE A 120 -4.43 5.00 9.11
N PRO A 121 -5.12 4.07 9.77
CA PRO A 121 -4.64 3.44 11.00
C PRO A 121 -3.32 2.72 10.80
N ARG A 122 -2.58 2.53 11.89
CA ARG A 122 -1.33 1.78 11.90
C ARG A 122 -1.58 0.31 11.53
N CYS A 123 -0.74 -0.25 10.65
CA CYS A 123 -0.78 -1.68 10.32
C CYS A 123 -0.41 -2.53 11.54
N PRO A 124 -1.27 -3.47 11.98
CA PRO A 124 -0.94 -4.41 13.07
C PRO A 124 0.28 -5.28 12.76
N GLY A 125 0.48 -5.62 11.48
CA GLY A 125 1.64 -6.37 10.98
C GLY A 125 2.91 -5.56 10.86
N ASN A 126 2.88 -4.26 11.20
CA ASN A 126 4.00 -3.32 11.08
C ASN A 126 4.60 -3.24 9.65
N ILE A 127 3.75 -3.39 8.63
CA ILE A 127 4.11 -3.28 7.20
C ILE A 127 4.02 -1.80 6.81
N MET A 128 5.03 -1.05 7.19
CA MET A 128 5.06 0.41 7.02
C MET A 128 6.49 0.89 6.78
N VAL A 129 6.64 2.00 6.07
CA VAL A 129 7.95 2.59 5.76
C VAL A 129 8.79 2.96 6.99
N SER A 130 8.16 3.19 8.15
CA SER A 130 8.86 3.39 9.42
C SER A 130 9.51 2.13 9.98
N ASN A 131 9.14 0.94 9.48
CA ASN A 131 9.82 -0.30 9.77
C ASN A 131 10.96 -0.51 8.76
N PRO A 132 12.24 -0.62 9.22
CA PRO A 132 13.38 -0.79 8.33
C PRO A 132 13.27 -1.98 7.37
N ASP A 133 12.56 -3.05 7.76
CA ASP A 133 12.35 -4.23 6.91
C ASP A 133 11.50 -3.93 5.65
N TRP A 134 10.77 -2.82 5.66
CA TRP A 134 9.91 -2.37 4.55
C TRP A 134 10.43 -1.11 3.86
N SER A 135 11.66 -0.70 4.16
CA SER A 135 12.35 0.46 3.56
C SER A 135 13.77 0.07 3.18
N LEU A 136 13.91 -0.60 2.04
CA LEU A 136 15.16 -1.19 1.58
C LEU A 136 15.63 -0.56 0.28
N THR A 137 16.93 -0.64 0.03
CA THR A 137 17.49 -0.31 -1.29
C THR A 137 17.00 -1.30 -2.36
N VAL A 138 17.13 -0.95 -3.62
CA VAL A 138 16.81 -1.85 -4.74
C VAL A 138 17.52 -3.20 -4.57
N SER A 139 18.83 -3.19 -4.29
CA SER A 139 19.61 -4.40 -4.05
C SER A 139 19.15 -5.15 -2.79
N GLY A 140 18.79 -4.42 -1.73
CA GLY A 140 18.22 -5.00 -0.50
C GLY A 140 16.90 -5.72 -0.75
N TRP A 141 15.99 -5.11 -1.51
CA TRP A 141 14.73 -5.74 -1.90
C TRP A 141 14.95 -7.01 -2.75
N LYS A 142 15.86 -6.95 -3.75
CA LYS A 142 16.21 -8.12 -4.56
C LYS A 142 16.76 -9.26 -3.70
N GLN A 143 17.61 -8.95 -2.71
CA GLN A 143 18.18 -9.94 -1.82
C GLN A 143 17.13 -10.57 -0.90
N VAL A 144 16.28 -9.76 -0.27
CA VAL A 144 15.25 -10.26 0.65
C VAL A 144 14.19 -11.08 -0.09
N MET A 145 13.74 -10.65 -1.26
CA MET A 145 12.81 -11.42 -2.08
C MET A 145 13.40 -12.76 -2.55
N LYS A 146 14.68 -12.81 -2.90
CA LYS A 146 15.36 -14.07 -3.18
C LYS A 146 15.39 -15.00 -1.96
N SER A 147 15.66 -14.48 -0.77
CA SER A 147 15.62 -15.30 0.44
C SER A 147 14.23 -15.86 0.73
N TRP A 148 13.18 -15.09 0.45
CA TRP A 148 11.79 -15.54 0.60
C TRP A 148 11.41 -16.68 -0.37
N THR A 149 12.02 -16.76 -1.54
CA THR A 149 11.79 -17.90 -2.45
C THR A 149 12.39 -19.21 -1.95
N GLN A 150 13.30 -19.15 -0.98
CA GLN A 150 13.95 -20.31 -0.37
C GLN A 150 13.30 -20.72 0.96
N ASP A 151 12.55 -19.81 1.58
CA ASP A 151 11.82 -20.04 2.82
C ASP A 151 10.32 -20.21 2.51
N MET A 152 9.82 -21.43 2.73
CA MET A 152 8.43 -21.81 2.45
C MET A 152 7.49 -21.62 3.64
N SER A 153 7.89 -20.83 4.66
CA SER A 153 7.03 -20.50 5.79
C SER A 153 5.82 -19.68 5.36
N GLU A 154 4.70 -19.82 6.06
CA GLU A 154 3.48 -19.05 5.79
C GLU A 154 3.73 -17.53 5.88
N GLU A 155 4.54 -17.11 6.84
CA GLU A 155 4.91 -15.70 7.03
C GLU A 155 5.63 -15.14 5.80
N THR A 156 6.62 -15.86 5.30
CA THR A 156 7.40 -15.46 4.12
C THR A 156 6.56 -15.45 2.85
N GLN A 157 5.69 -16.44 2.68
CA GLN A 157 4.75 -16.47 1.57
C GLN A 157 3.79 -15.27 1.60
N MET A 158 3.29 -14.91 2.78
CA MET A 158 2.42 -13.74 2.97
C MET A 158 3.18 -12.44 2.63
N LYS A 159 4.41 -12.26 3.12
CA LYS A 159 5.26 -11.09 2.81
C LYS A 159 5.50 -10.96 1.30
N MET A 160 5.77 -12.05 0.62
CA MET A 160 5.95 -12.06 -0.84
C MET A 160 4.65 -11.68 -1.55
N ALA A 161 3.51 -12.26 -1.16
CA ALA A 161 2.20 -11.93 -1.73
C ALA A 161 1.90 -10.45 -1.63
N ILE A 162 2.02 -9.90 -0.43
CA ILE A 162 1.77 -8.48 -0.16
C ILE A 162 2.69 -7.60 -1.01
N SER A 163 3.98 -7.96 -1.13
CA SER A 163 4.95 -7.19 -1.90
C SER A 163 4.69 -7.20 -3.40
N LEU A 164 4.26 -8.34 -3.96
CA LEU A 164 3.93 -8.48 -5.39
C LEU A 164 2.64 -7.74 -5.78
N ASP A 165 1.75 -7.51 -4.83
CA ASP A 165 0.53 -6.70 -5.01
C ASP A 165 0.81 -5.18 -4.89
N GLY A 166 2.06 -4.78 -4.74
CA GLY A 166 2.46 -3.39 -4.56
C GLY A 166 2.18 -2.51 -5.78
N HIS A 167 1.74 -1.28 -5.53
CA HIS A 167 1.51 -0.27 -6.56
C HIS A 167 2.30 1.00 -6.25
N PHE A 168 2.89 1.59 -7.29
CA PHE A 168 3.58 2.87 -7.19
C PHE A 168 2.62 3.99 -6.79
N VAL A 169 3.06 4.84 -5.88
CA VAL A 169 2.26 5.97 -5.39
C VAL A 169 2.96 7.31 -5.63
N ALA A 170 4.21 7.45 -5.22
CA ALA A 170 4.94 8.71 -5.31
C ALA A 170 6.46 8.51 -5.32
N GLY A 171 7.20 9.55 -5.70
CA GLY A 171 8.65 9.55 -5.77
C GLY A 171 9.19 9.16 -7.14
N ASN A 172 10.33 8.48 -7.18
CA ASN A 172 11.00 8.07 -8.41
C ASN A 172 10.42 6.76 -8.97
N LYS A 173 9.52 6.88 -9.94
CA LYS A 173 8.84 5.74 -10.56
C LYS A 173 9.79 4.73 -11.20
N LYS A 174 10.96 5.15 -11.67
CA LYS A 174 11.95 4.24 -12.30
C LYS A 174 12.42 3.15 -11.35
N LEU A 175 12.54 3.44 -10.04
CA LEU A 175 12.92 2.46 -9.03
C LEU A 175 11.84 1.38 -8.89
N PHE A 176 10.57 1.77 -8.90
CA PHE A 176 9.45 0.83 -8.87
C PHE A 176 9.40 -0.03 -10.15
N GLU A 177 9.57 0.61 -11.32
CA GLU A 177 9.59 -0.11 -12.61
C GLU A 177 10.75 -1.11 -12.70
N GLU A 178 11.95 -0.75 -12.20
CA GLU A 178 13.09 -1.65 -12.10
C GLU A 178 12.77 -2.87 -11.24
N MET A 179 12.21 -2.64 -10.05
CA MET A 179 11.84 -3.73 -9.13
C MET A 179 10.75 -4.62 -9.71
N SER A 180 9.74 -4.03 -10.36
CA SER A 180 8.64 -4.78 -11.00
C SER A 180 9.15 -5.65 -12.14
N LEU A 181 10.04 -5.13 -12.98
CA LEU A 181 10.67 -5.90 -14.06
C LEU A 181 11.50 -7.05 -13.51
N TRP A 182 12.36 -6.75 -12.52
CA TRP A 182 13.19 -7.75 -11.89
C TRP A 182 12.35 -8.88 -11.24
N ALA A 183 11.28 -8.53 -10.52
CA ALA A 183 10.38 -9.50 -9.91
C ALA A 183 9.69 -10.37 -10.97
N HIS A 184 9.24 -9.76 -12.07
CA HIS A 184 8.66 -10.49 -13.20
C HIS A 184 9.62 -11.51 -13.80
N GLU A 185 10.88 -11.14 -14.01
CA GLU A 185 11.89 -12.00 -14.64
C GLU A 185 12.39 -13.10 -13.70
N ASN A 186 12.49 -12.82 -12.41
CA ASN A 186 13.16 -13.73 -11.46
C ASN A 186 12.19 -14.58 -10.62
N LEU A 187 10.93 -14.16 -10.47
CA LEU A 187 9.97 -14.84 -9.59
C LEU A 187 8.93 -15.68 -10.38
N ARG A 188 8.58 -15.30 -11.60
CA ARG A 188 7.62 -16.06 -12.43
C ARG A 188 8.13 -17.40 -12.97
N GLY A 189 9.43 -17.61 -12.99
CA GLY A 189 10.03 -18.87 -13.46
C GLY A 189 10.14 -19.95 -12.39
N ASN A 190 9.65 -19.73 -11.18
CA ASN A 190 9.69 -20.71 -10.11
C ASN A 190 8.32 -21.36 -9.93
N ASP A 191 8.02 -22.38 -10.76
CA ASP A 191 6.74 -23.11 -10.73
C ASP A 191 6.45 -23.74 -9.36
N ILE A 192 7.48 -24.12 -8.60
CA ILE A 192 7.36 -24.65 -7.24
C ILE A 192 6.87 -23.55 -6.29
N PHE A 193 7.45 -22.36 -6.40
CA PHE A 193 7.03 -21.19 -5.62
C PHE A 193 5.59 -20.78 -5.95
N LEU A 194 5.23 -20.72 -7.23
CA LEU A 194 3.87 -20.41 -7.69
C LEU A 194 2.85 -21.45 -7.24
N ALA A 195 3.20 -22.74 -7.23
CA ALA A 195 2.33 -23.81 -6.74
C ALA A 195 2.07 -23.68 -5.23
N HIS A 196 3.10 -23.40 -4.44
CA HIS A 196 2.94 -23.15 -3.00
C HIS A 196 2.20 -21.84 -2.70
N PHE A 197 2.41 -20.83 -3.52
CA PHE A 197 1.74 -19.53 -3.40
C PHE A 197 0.23 -19.60 -3.70
N ALA A 198 -0.18 -20.51 -4.59
CA ALA A 198 -1.59 -20.74 -4.93
C ALA A 198 -2.33 -21.57 -3.85
N GLN A 199 -1.63 -22.38 -3.06
CA GLN A 199 -2.25 -23.24 -2.05
C GLN A 199 -3.06 -22.52 -0.99
N PRO A 200 -2.59 -21.41 -0.35
CA PRO A 200 -3.38 -20.66 0.61
C PRO A 200 -4.67 -20.08 0.02
N VAL A 201 -4.60 -19.59 -1.22
CA VAL A 201 -5.78 -19.03 -1.93
C VAL A 201 -6.83 -20.11 -2.21
N MET A 202 -6.41 -21.35 -2.49
CA MET A 202 -7.32 -22.47 -2.70
C MET A 202 -7.93 -23.01 -1.39
N ASN A 203 -7.29 -22.77 -0.25
CA ASN A 203 -7.78 -23.19 1.07
C ASN A 203 -8.71 -22.15 1.73
N PHE A 204 -8.80 -20.93 1.22
CA PHE A 204 -9.83 -19.98 1.58
C PHE A 204 -11.15 -20.39 0.92
N GLY A 205 -11.80 -21.41 1.45
CA GLY A 205 -13.20 -21.70 1.14
C GLY A 205 -14.03 -20.49 1.54
N VAL A 206 -14.57 -19.77 0.56
CA VAL A 206 -15.59 -18.76 0.86
C VAL A 206 -16.71 -19.48 1.60
N PRO A 207 -17.05 -19.11 2.85
CA PRO A 207 -18.13 -19.76 3.58
C PRO A 207 -19.46 -19.43 2.90
N LEU A 208 -19.84 -20.27 1.96
CA LEU A 208 -21.12 -20.17 1.26
C LEU A 208 -22.19 -20.91 2.07
N THR A 209 -23.39 -20.38 2.07
CA THR A 209 -24.57 -21.13 2.51
C THR A 209 -24.90 -22.20 1.45
N LEU A 210 -25.74 -23.17 1.81
CA LEU A 210 -26.27 -24.22 0.90
C LEU A 210 -26.92 -23.64 -0.38
N PHE A 211 -27.27 -22.37 -0.39
CA PHE A 211 -27.85 -21.65 -1.55
C PHE A 211 -26.85 -20.69 -2.21
N GLY A 212 -25.55 -20.81 -1.96
CA GLY A 212 -24.51 -20.01 -2.62
C GLY A 212 -24.35 -18.58 -2.09
N ASN A 213 -24.99 -18.21 -0.99
CA ASN A 213 -24.82 -16.90 -0.36
C ASN A 213 -23.62 -16.94 0.61
N VAL A 214 -22.90 -15.83 0.73
CA VAL A 214 -21.81 -15.68 1.70
C VAL A 214 -22.36 -15.73 3.13
N LYS A 215 -21.79 -16.58 3.99
CA LYS A 215 -22.11 -16.56 5.42
C LYS A 215 -21.51 -15.31 6.04
N THR A 216 -22.34 -14.51 6.67
CA THR A 216 -21.90 -13.40 7.55
C THR A 216 -21.99 -13.86 8.99
N ASP A 217 -21.03 -13.45 9.82
CA ASP A 217 -21.09 -13.66 11.26
C ASP A 217 -22.21 -12.84 11.88
N ALA A 218 -22.69 -13.25 13.07
CA ALA A 218 -23.82 -12.61 13.75
C ALA A 218 -23.59 -11.14 14.17
N GLN A 219 -22.44 -10.55 13.80
CA GLN A 219 -22.10 -9.16 14.04
C GLN A 219 -22.02 -8.31 12.76
N GLY A 220 -22.47 -8.80 11.66
CA GLY A 220 -22.69 -7.97 10.44
C GLY A 220 -22.05 -8.15 9.26
#